data_a951a09e5d7cc031cbd8b465b1922b68
#
_entry.id   a951a09e5d7cc031cbd8b465b1922b68
#
_cell.length_a   1.000
_cell.length_b   1.000
_cell.length_c   1.000
_cell.angle_alpha   90.00
_cell.angle_beta   90.00
_cell.angle_gamma   90.00
#
_symmetry.space_group_name_H-M   'P 1'
#
loop_
_entity.id
_entity.type
_entity.pdbx_description
1 polymer ?
#
loop_
_entity_poly.entity_id
_entity_poly.type
_entity_poly.pdbx_seq_one_letter_code
_entity_poly.pdbx_strand_id
1 'polypeptide(L)'
;MSIIDCNYSVTGTGPAIFFIHGVGAAEDAWRFIAPKLKDKFTVVTYDLRGHGKSPVNNKDFNLDDLVLDLERVREKTNIKKAHFIGHSLGGMVAPAYARKFPDRVLSVGFLSTVAGRSEEDKQKVWNVISDLKNKGVEQTLKNLTNRWFTDNFIETNPDLVSRRLKQVIDTDKDVFINVFKIYAETEMISWLKEINKPCLFMTGENDSGCTPTHNKKMSNEIKDSKLVIIPKVKHSFLIEAPEQITNNLIEFIENI
;
A
#
# COMPACT_ATOMS: atom_id res chain seq x y z
N MET A 1 6.53 -15.98 15.86
CA MET A 1 5.76 -15.52 14.69
C MET A 1 4.46 -16.28 14.66
N SER A 2 3.31 -15.61 14.73
CA SER A 2 1.99 -16.25 14.59
C SER A 2 1.35 -15.71 13.32
N ILE A 3 1.18 -16.56 12.29
CA ILE A 3 0.40 -16.25 11.10
C ILE A 3 -1.06 -16.12 11.52
N ILE A 4 -1.78 -15.15 10.98
CA ILE A 4 -3.20 -14.96 11.25
C ILE A 4 -4.04 -15.26 10.01
N ASP A 5 -5.32 -15.52 10.23
CA ASP A 5 -6.32 -15.58 9.18
C ASP A 5 -6.92 -14.18 8.96
N CYS A 6 -6.38 -13.46 7.99
CA CYS A 6 -6.88 -12.14 7.61
C CYS A 6 -8.28 -12.23 7.01
N ASN A 7 -9.11 -11.21 7.25
CA ASN A 7 -10.33 -10.98 6.49
C ASN A 7 -9.99 -10.64 5.04
N TYR A 8 -10.69 -11.25 4.08
CA TYR A 8 -10.48 -10.98 2.65
C TYR A 8 -11.77 -11.11 1.85
N SER A 9 -11.77 -10.51 0.67
CA SER A 9 -12.84 -10.60 -0.33
C SER A 9 -12.26 -11.03 -1.67
N VAL A 10 -12.99 -11.84 -2.41
CA VAL A 10 -12.64 -12.28 -3.77
C VAL A 10 -13.80 -11.96 -4.70
N THR A 11 -13.52 -11.27 -5.79
CA THR A 11 -14.51 -10.90 -6.80
C THR A 11 -13.95 -11.05 -8.21
N GLY A 12 -14.84 -11.28 -9.19
CA GLY A 12 -14.44 -11.38 -10.59
C GLY A 12 -13.83 -12.72 -10.97
N THR A 13 -13.34 -12.78 -12.23
CA THR A 13 -12.74 -13.97 -12.84
C THR A 13 -11.60 -13.58 -13.77
N GLY A 14 -10.63 -14.48 -13.98
CA GLY A 14 -9.46 -14.24 -14.81
C GLY A 14 -8.16 -14.25 -14.01
N PRO A 15 -7.04 -13.70 -14.55
CA PRO A 15 -5.79 -13.58 -13.82
C PRO A 15 -5.97 -12.87 -12.48
N ALA A 16 -5.29 -13.32 -11.44
CA ALA A 16 -5.53 -12.82 -10.09
C ALA A 16 -4.67 -11.60 -9.75
N ILE A 17 -5.29 -10.63 -9.07
CA ILE A 17 -4.62 -9.45 -8.50
C ILE A 17 -4.90 -9.41 -7.00
N PHE A 18 -3.85 -9.37 -6.18
CA PHE A 18 -3.93 -9.10 -4.75
C PHE A 18 -3.64 -7.63 -4.48
N PHE A 19 -4.56 -6.97 -3.84
CA PHE A 19 -4.44 -5.57 -3.44
C PHE A 19 -4.12 -5.44 -1.95
N ILE A 20 -3.04 -4.75 -1.63
CA ILE A 20 -2.49 -4.59 -0.29
C ILE A 20 -2.57 -3.12 0.10
N HIS A 21 -3.39 -2.82 1.11
CA HIS A 21 -3.62 -1.44 1.54
C HIS A 21 -2.47 -0.85 2.39
N GLY A 22 -2.52 0.46 2.62
CA GLY A 22 -1.55 1.19 3.44
C GLY A 22 -1.94 1.30 4.92
N VAL A 23 -1.14 2.04 5.67
CA VAL A 23 -1.31 2.28 7.11
C VAL A 23 -2.70 2.85 7.44
N GLY A 24 -3.37 2.30 8.46
CA GLY A 24 -4.67 2.76 8.95
C GLY A 24 -5.77 2.74 7.90
N ALA A 25 -5.66 1.87 6.88
CA ALA A 25 -6.70 1.62 5.88
C ALA A 25 -7.30 0.22 6.08
N ALA A 26 -8.10 -0.24 5.15
CA ALA A 26 -8.70 -1.56 5.12
C ALA A 26 -8.89 -2.01 3.67
N GLU A 27 -9.46 -3.19 3.43
CA GLU A 27 -9.74 -3.69 2.07
C GLU A 27 -10.54 -2.71 1.21
N ASP A 28 -11.39 -1.89 1.82
CA ASP A 28 -12.22 -0.89 1.14
C ASP A 28 -11.42 0.32 0.60
N ALA A 29 -10.12 0.42 0.85
CA ALA A 29 -9.25 1.38 0.17
C ALA A 29 -9.32 1.23 -1.36
N TRP A 30 -9.65 0.03 -1.83
CA TRP A 30 -9.73 -0.33 -3.24
C TRP A 30 -11.14 -0.22 -3.84
N ARG A 31 -12.13 0.30 -3.08
CA ARG A 31 -13.57 0.34 -3.45
C ARG A 31 -13.88 1.05 -4.77
N PHE A 32 -13.03 1.98 -5.22
CA PHE A 32 -13.19 2.69 -6.49
C PHE A 32 -12.43 2.05 -7.66
N ILE A 33 -11.54 1.09 -7.37
CA ILE A 33 -10.67 0.42 -8.35
C ILE A 33 -11.13 -1.02 -8.57
N ALA A 34 -11.27 -1.80 -7.50
CA ALA A 34 -11.60 -3.23 -7.56
C ALA A 34 -12.85 -3.55 -8.41
N PRO A 35 -13.98 -2.81 -8.28
CA PRO A 35 -15.18 -3.08 -9.09
C PRO A 35 -14.97 -2.91 -10.60
N LYS A 36 -14.00 -2.09 -11.03
CA LYS A 36 -13.71 -1.83 -12.45
C LYS A 36 -12.83 -2.91 -13.08
N LEU A 37 -12.21 -3.74 -12.24
CA LEU A 37 -11.30 -4.81 -12.67
C LEU A 37 -11.96 -6.19 -12.71
N LYS A 38 -13.07 -6.39 -12.01
CA LYS A 38 -13.71 -7.71 -11.80
C LYS A 38 -14.16 -8.42 -13.08
N ASP A 39 -14.41 -7.68 -14.17
CA ASP A 39 -14.85 -8.27 -15.45
C ASP A 39 -13.68 -8.90 -16.23
N LYS A 40 -12.43 -8.56 -15.86
CA LYS A 40 -11.19 -9.04 -16.50
C LYS A 40 -10.30 -9.85 -15.57
N PHE A 41 -10.41 -9.63 -14.27
CA PHE A 41 -9.48 -10.16 -13.27
C PHE A 41 -10.21 -10.76 -12.07
N THR A 42 -9.61 -11.77 -11.47
CA THR A 42 -9.94 -12.18 -10.10
C THR A 42 -9.28 -11.20 -9.14
N VAL A 43 -10.08 -10.40 -8.47
CA VAL A 43 -9.59 -9.34 -7.55
C VAL A 43 -9.70 -9.84 -6.12
N VAL A 44 -8.57 -9.87 -5.42
CA VAL A 44 -8.48 -10.19 -4.00
C VAL A 44 -8.09 -8.93 -3.23
N THR A 45 -8.94 -8.50 -2.31
CA THR A 45 -8.64 -7.46 -1.34
C THR A 45 -8.64 -8.07 0.06
N TYR A 46 -7.84 -7.56 0.98
CA TYR A 46 -7.80 -8.07 2.34
C TYR A 46 -7.39 -6.98 3.33
N ASP A 47 -7.76 -7.18 4.58
CA ASP A 47 -7.34 -6.33 5.68
C ASP A 47 -6.00 -6.83 6.25
N LEU A 48 -4.99 -5.97 6.33
CA LEU A 48 -3.76 -6.27 7.07
C LEU A 48 -4.08 -6.57 8.55
N ARG A 49 -3.24 -7.36 9.21
CA ARG A 49 -3.44 -7.66 10.64
C ARG A 49 -3.66 -6.39 11.47
N GLY A 50 -4.66 -6.44 12.35
CA GLY A 50 -5.06 -5.33 13.20
C GLY A 50 -5.77 -4.18 12.49
N HIS A 51 -6.11 -4.35 11.18
CA HIS A 51 -6.91 -3.40 10.41
C HIS A 51 -8.25 -4.01 10.01
N GLY A 52 -9.24 -3.15 9.80
CA GLY A 52 -10.57 -3.59 9.36
C GLY A 52 -11.15 -4.69 10.26
N LYS A 53 -11.39 -5.86 9.68
CA LYS A 53 -11.92 -7.05 10.38
C LYS A 53 -10.84 -8.09 10.68
N SER A 54 -9.59 -7.85 10.31
CA SER A 54 -8.50 -8.78 10.58
C SER A 54 -8.07 -8.74 12.05
N PRO A 55 -7.88 -9.90 12.69
CA PRO A 55 -7.44 -9.95 14.08
C PRO A 55 -6.00 -9.48 14.25
N VAL A 56 -5.60 -9.22 15.48
CA VAL A 56 -4.22 -9.04 15.88
C VAL A 56 -3.98 -9.78 17.20
N ASN A 57 -3.16 -10.82 17.15
CA ASN A 57 -2.84 -11.63 18.33
C ASN A 57 -1.68 -11.04 19.15
N ASN A 58 -0.75 -10.38 18.46
CA ASN A 58 0.36 -9.65 19.04
C ASN A 58 0.55 -8.35 18.25
N LYS A 59 0.62 -7.23 18.96
CA LYS A 59 0.80 -5.89 18.36
C LYS A 59 2.26 -5.59 18.01
N ASP A 60 3.21 -6.37 18.50
CA ASP A 60 4.63 -6.32 18.14
C ASP A 60 4.91 -7.33 17.01
N PHE A 61 4.57 -6.95 15.81
CA PHE A 61 4.79 -7.69 14.56
C PHE A 61 5.67 -6.87 13.60
N ASN A 62 6.24 -7.52 12.61
CA ASN A 62 7.16 -6.94 11.65
C ASN A 62 6.70 -7.14 10.19
N LEU A 63 7.51 -6.70 9.21
CA LEU A 63 7.21 -6.84 7.79
C LEU A 63 7.07 -8.32 7.36
N ASP A 64 7.90 -9.20 7.90
CA ASP A 64 7.83 -10.63 7.58
C ASP A 64 6.52 -11.26 8.04
N ASP A 65 5.97 -10.83 9.17
CA ASP A 65 4.65 -11.27 9.63
C ASP A 65 3.56 -10.86 8.64
N LEU A 66 3.60 -9.63 8.09
CA LEU A 66 2.67 -9.16 7.07
C LEU A 66 2.79 -9.95 5.76
N VAL A 67 4.01 -10.31 5.39
CA VAL A 67 4.29 -11.16 4.21
C VAL A 67 3.74 -12.57 4.38
N LEU A 68 3.88 -13.17 5.57
CA LEU A 68 3.34 -14.50 5.86
C LEU A 68 1.82 -14.52 5.93
N ASP A 69 1.21 -13.46 6.43
CA ASP A 69 -0.26 -13.30 6.41
C ASP A 69 -0.78 -13.21 4.97
N LEU A 70 -0.09 -12.47 4.10
CA LEU A 70 -0.44 -12.40 2.68
C LEU A 70 -0.34 -13.79 2.01
N GLU A 71 0.71 -14.57 2.31
CA GLU A 71 0.82 -15.95 1.80
C GLU A 71 -0.35 -16.80 2.31
N ARG A 72 -0.75 -16.65 3.57
CA ARG A 72 -1.90 -17.34 4.13
C ARG A 72 -3.21 -16.98 3.43
N VAL A 73 -3.43 -15.70 3.08
CA VAL A 73 -4.58 -15.27 2.27
C VAL A 73 -4.53 -15.92 0.89
N ARG A 74 -3.36 -15.92 0.22
CA ARG A 74 -3.20 -16.57 -1.09
C ARG A 74 -3.52 -18.07 -1.03
N GLU A 75 -3.03 -18.77 -0.01
CA GLU A 75 -3.33 -20.21 0.17
C GLU A 75 -4.83 -20.47 0.33
N LYS A 76 -5.51 -19.65 1.15
CA LYS A 76 -6.96 -19.78 1.36
C LYS A 76 -7.79 -19.52 0.11
N THR A 77 -7.30 -18.68 -0.80
CA THR A 77 -7.97 -18.45 -2.09
C THR A 77 -7.66 -19.52 -3.14
N ASN A 78 -6.74 -20.47 -2.87
CA ASN A 78 -6.26 -21.50 -3.80
C ASN A 78 -5.62 -20.92 -5.09
N ILE A 79 -5.22 -19.64 -5.08
CA ILE A 79 -4.58 -18.96 -6.21
C ILE A 79 -3.08 -19.31 -6.22
N LYS A 80 -2.60 -19.90 -7.32
CA LYS A 80 -1.20 -20.35 -7.42
C LYS A 80 -0.23 -19.21 -7.67
N LYS A 81 -0.56 -18.30 -8.60
CA LYS A 81 0.23 -17.13 -8.99
C LYS A 81 -0.67 -15.93 -9.20
N ALA A 82 -0.18 -14.74 -8.89
CA ALA A 82 -0.94 -13.50 -9.01
C ALA A 82 -0.04 -12.28 -9.22
N HIS A 83 -0.67 -11.16 -9.58
CA HIS A 83 -0.11 -9.81 -9.50
C HIS A 83 -0.31 -9.29 -8.07
N PHE A 84 0.73 -8.69 -7.47
CA PHE A 84 0.65 -8.16 -6.10
C PHE A 84 0.84 -6.64 -6.15
N ILE A 85 -0.21 -5.90 -5.86
CA ILE A 85 -0.27 -4.44 -5.99
C ILE A 85 -0.45 -3.84 -4.59
N GLY A 86 0.54 -3.09 -4.13
CA GLY A 86 0.53 -2.51 -2.81
C GLY A 86 0.57 -0.99 -2.79
N HIS A 87 -0.21 -0.37 -1.92
CA HIS A 87 -0.22 1.07 -1.70
C HIS A 87 0.48 1.41 -0.38
N SER A 88 1.38 2.40 -0.40
CA SER A 88 2.08 2.91 0.80
C SER A 88 2.82 1.77 1.53
N LEU A 89 2.44 1.41 2.77
CA LEU A 89 2.97 0.22 3.47
C LEU A 89 2.77 -1.06 2.65
N GLY A 90 1.61 -1.23 2.01
CA GLY A 90 1.35 -2.35 1.11
C GLY A 90 2.35 -2.43 -0.05
N GLY A 91 2.86 -1.27 -0.51
CA GLY A 91 3.94 -1.17 -1.50
C GLY A 91 5.32 -1.57 -0.96
N MET A 92 5.45 -1.85 0.34
CA MET A 92 6.61 -2.51 0.95
C MET A 92 6.36 -4.01 1.15
N VAL A 93 5.12 -4.39 1.47
CA VAL A 93 4.71 -5.79 1.64
C VAL A 93 4.78 -6.55 0.31
N ALA A 94 4.26 -5.98 -0.78
CA ALA A 94 4.23 -6.63 -2.10
C ALA A 94 5.63 -7.04 -2.61
N PRO A 95 6.64 -6.14 -2.65
CA PRO A 95 7.99 -6.52 -3.06
C PRO A 95 8.69 -7.46 -2.08
N ALA A 96 8.48 -7.31 -0.77
CA ALA A 96 9.01 -8.24 0.22
C ALA A 96 8.43 -9.65 0.04
N TYR A 97 7.13 -9.74 -0.30
CA TYR A 97 6.49 -10.99 -0.69
C TYR A 97 7.11 -11.57 -1.97
N ALA A 98 7.30 -10.75 -3.00
CA ALA A 98 7.90 -11.19 -4.27
C ALA A 98 9.33 -11.72 -4.08
N ARG A 99 10.11 -11.10 -3.20
CA ARG A 99 11.45 -11.56 -2.83
C ARG A 99 11.42 -12.91 -2.13
N LYS A 100 10.46 -13.12 -1.20
CA LYS A 100 10.33 -14.34 -0.41
C LYS A 100 9.69 -15.50 -1.17
N PHE A 101 8.73 -15.21 -2.06
CA PHE A 101 7.95 -16.20 -2.81
C PHE A 101 7.92 -15.91 -4.32
N PRO A 102 9.07 -15.84 -5.01
CA PRO A 102 9.16 -15.40 -6.41
C PRO A 102 8.33 -16.25 -7.37
N ASP A 103 8.14 -17.53 -7.08
CA ASP A 103 7.35 -18.44 -7.93
C ASP A 103 5.83 -18.21 -7.83
N ARG A 104 5.38 -17.41 -6.86
CA ARG A 104 3.97 -17.04 -6.66
C ARG A 104 3.58 -15.76 -7.37
N VAL A 105 4.57 -15.00 -7.88
CA VAL A 105 4.39 -13.63 -8.37
C VAL A 105 4.46 -13.58 -9.89
N LEU A 106 3.48 -12.92 -10.49
CA LEU A 106 3.46 -12.56 -11.91
C LEU A 106 4.08 -11.17 -12.10
N SER A 107 3.65 -10.18 -11.34
CA SER A 107 4.20 -8.81 -11.33
C SER A 107 4.00 -8.14 -9.98
N VAL A 108 4.67 -6.99 -9.77
CA VAL A 108 4.60 -6.21 -8.54
C VAL A 108 4.22 -4.75 -8.84
N GLY A 109 3.25 -4.21 -8.11
CA GLY A 109 2.89 -2.80 -8.16
C GLY A 109 3.29 -2.07 -6.87
N PHE A 110 4.05 -1.00 -7.04
CA PHE A 110 4.53 -0.08 -6.02
C PHE A 110 3.74 1.23 -6.13
N LEU A 111 2.67 1.38 -5.36
CA LEU A 111 1.80 2.54 -5.43
C LEU A 111 2.05 3.48 -4.24
N SER A 112 2.50 4.72 -4.50
CA SER A 112 2.84 5.71 -3.46
C SER A 112 3.61 5.10 -2.28
N THR A 113 4.69 4.42 -2.59
CA THR A 113 5.62 3.84 -1.60
C THR A 113 7.02 4.44 -1.75
N VAL A 114 7.93 4.10 -0.85
CA VAL A 114 9.25 4.74 -0.78
C VAL A 114 10.34 3.79 -0.35
N ALA A 115 11.52 3.93 -0.96
CA ALA A 115 12.79 3.40 -0.48
C ALA A 115 13.93 4.38 -0.82
N GLY A 116 15.09 4.16 -0.25
CA GLY A 116 16.26 5.03 -0.46
C GLY A 116 16.11 6.41 0.16
N ARG A 117 15.41 6.48 1.32
CA ARG A 117 15.21 7.70 2.09
C ARG A 117 16.52 8.26 2.61
N SER A 118 16.65 9.60 2.60
CA SER A 118 17.70 10.30 3.34
C SER A 118 17.51 10.16 4.84
N GLU A 119 18.54 10.45 5.63
CA GLU A 119 18.41 10.47 7.09
C GLU A 119 17.38 11.53 7.55
N GLU A 120 17.30 12.66 6.83
CA GLU A 120 16.29 13.69 7.10
C GLU A 120 14.86 13.14 6.87
N ASP A 121 14.62 12.39 5.79
CA ASP A 121 13.30 11.82 5.50
C ASP A 121 12.93 10.72 6.50
N LYS A 122 13.89 9.91 6.93
CA LYS A 122 13.69 8.94 8.02
C LYS A 122 13.30 9.66 9.31
N GLN A 123 14.00 10.76 9.65
CA GLN A 123 13.69 11.53 10.85
C GLN A 123 12.28 12.13 10.81
N LYS A 124 11.80 12.59 9.64
CA LYS A 124 10.42 13.06 9.48
C LYS A 124 9.39 11.98 9.83
N VAL A 125 9.64 10.72 9.45
CA VAL A 125 8.75 9.59 9.80
C VAL A 125 8.81 9.30 11.30
N TRP A 126 10.00 9.29 11.90
CA TRP A 126 10.16 9.11 13.34
C TRP A 126 9.48 10.23 14.16
N ASN A 127 9.50 11.47 13.66
CA ASN A 127 8.78 12.58 14.29
C ASN A 127 7.26 12.35 14.26
N VAL A 128 6.71 11.79 13.17
CA VAL A 128 5.28 11.39 13.13
C VAL A 128 4.99 10.31 14.20
N ILE A 129 5.85 9.31 14.35
CA ILE A 129 5.70 8.27 15.38
C ILE A 129 5.74 8.88 16.79
N SER A 130 6.65 9.82 17.03
CA SER A 130 6.73 10.56 18.30
C SER A 130 5.46 11.36 18.56
N ASP A 131 4.96 12.06 17.56
CA ASP A 131 3.71 12.82 17.67
C ASP A 131 2.50 11.93 17.95
N LEU A 132 2.40 10.78 17.27
CA LEU A 132 1.36 9.78 17.53
C LEU A 132 1.35 9.29 18.99
N LYS A 133 2.54 9.07 19.56
CA LYS A 133 2.69 8.66 20.96
C LYS A 133 2.31 9.75 21.95
N ASN A 134 2.79 10.98 21.72
CA ASN A 134 2.73 12.09 22.66
C ASN A 134 1.45 12.93 22.53
N LYS A 135 0.98 13.17 21.29
CA LYS A 135 -0.19 14.03 20.98
C LYS A 135 -1.45 13.23 20.66
N GLY A 136 -1.31 11.92 20.41
CA GLY A 136 -2.39 11.04 19.97
C GLY A 136 -2.68 11.09 18.48
N VAL A 137 -3.53 10.16 18.03
CA VAL A 137 -3.83 9.94 16.60
C VAL A 137 -4.56 11.14 16.00
N GLU A 138 -5.64 11.62 16.63
CA GLU A 138 -6.49 12.69 16.09
C GLU A 138 -5.72 13.99 15.84
N GLN A 139 -4.87 14.41 16.77
CA GLN A 139 -4.09 15.64 16.61
C GLN A 139 -3.02 15.49 15.53
N THR A 140 -2.39 14.33 15.42
CA THR A 140 -1.40 14.06 14.39
C THR A 140 -2.03 14.00 12.99
N LEU A 141 -3.27 13.48 12.89
CA LEU A 141 -4.01 13.39 11.62
C LEU A 141 -4.29 14.75 10.98
N LYS A 142 -4.50 15.81 11.78
CA LYS A 142 -4.70 17.15 11.22
C LYS A 142 -3.56 17.58 10.30
N ASN A 143 -2.33 17.24 10.66
CA ASN A 143 -1.15 17.53 9.84
C ASN A 143 -0.99 16.53 8.66
N LEU A 144 -1.42 15.28 8.84
CA LEU A 144 -1.33 14.26 7.80
C LEU A 144 -2.37 14.43 6.69
N THR A 145 -3.55 14.97 7.02
CA THR A 145 -4.63 15.17 6.04
C THR A 145 -4.17 16.01 4.85
N ASN A 146 -3.52 17.16 5.10
CA ASN A 146 -3.01 18.03 4.05
C ASN A 146 -1.84 17.42 3.25
N ARG A 147 -1.17 16.41 3.80
CA ARG A 147 -0.14 15.65 3.08
C ARG A 147 -0.75 14.56 2.20
N TRP A 148 -1.91 14.03 2.60
CA TRP A 148 -2.57 12.92 1.91
C TRP A 148 -3.47 13.36 0.77
N PHE A 149 -4.19 14.48 0.94
CA PHE A 149 -5.18 14.97 -0.02
C PHE A 149 -4.80 16.34 -0.56
N THR A 150 -5.21 16.63 -1.78
CA THR A 150 -5.16 17.99 -2.33
C THR A 150 -6.20 18.90 -1.66
N ASP A 151 -5.91 20.18 -1.59
CA ASP A 151 -6.80 21.14 -0.95
C ASP A 151 -8.17 21.18 -1.64
N ASN A 152 -8.14 21.17 -3.00
CA ASN A 152 -9.37 21.06 -3.79
C ASN A 152 -10.18 19.80 -3.47
N PHE A 153 -9.51 18.64 -3.27
CA PHE A 153 -10.22 17.40 -2.94
C PHE A 153 -10.84 17.46 -1.55
N ILE A 154 -10.16 18.05 -0.57
CA ILE A 154 -10.68 18.27 0.79
C ILE A 154 -11.96 19.11 0.75
N GLU A 155 -11.96 20.19 -0.04
CA GLU A 155 -13.11 21.10 -0.17
C GLU A 155 -14.29 20.46 -0.90
N THR A 156 -14.02 19.73 -1.97
CA THR A 156 -15.08 19.17 -2.85
C THR A 156 -15.60 17.80 -2.42
N ASN A 157 -14.85 17.06 -1.58
CA ASN A 157 -15.18 15.69 -1.15
C ASN A 157 -15.00 15.48 0.38
N PRO A 158 -15.56 16.36 1.24
CA PRO A 158 -15.33 16.29 2.68
C PRO A 158 -15.76 14.96 3.32
N ASP A 159 -16.80 14.31 2.79
CA ASP A 159 -17.29 13.03 3.31
C ASP A 159 -16.29 11.88 3.05
N LEU A 160 -15.64 11.86 1.87
CA LEU A 160 -14.61 10.86 1.56
C LEU A 160 -13.36 11.06 2.43
N VAL A 161 -12.97 12.31 2.66
CA VAL A 161 -11.88 12.67 3.56
C VAL A 161 -12.21 12.25 5.00
N SER A 162 -13.39 12.65 5.51
CA SER A 162 -13.86 12.24 6.85
C SER A 162 -13.88 10.73 7.04
N ARG A 163 -14.42 10.00 6.07
CA ARG A 163 -14.44 8.53 6.10
C ARG A 163 -13.03 7.95 6.21
N ARG A 164 -12.07 8.50 5.44
CA ARG A 164 -10.68 8.03 5.49
C ARG A 164 -10.01 8.33 6.83
N LEU A 165 -10.24 9.50 7.39
CA LEU A 165 -9.72 9.87 8.71
C LEU A 165 -10.32 9.01 9.81
N LYS A 166 -11.64 8.73 9.74
CA LYS A 166 -12.31 7.85 10.68
C LYS A 166 -11.71 6.44 10.68
N GLN A 167 -11.37 5.87 9.53
CA GLN A 167 -10.69 4.57 9.45
C GLN A 167 -9.38 4.54 10.25
N VAL A 168 -8.61 5.63 10.19
CA VAL A 168 -7.37 5.74 10.97
C VAL A 168 -7.65 5.81 12.47
N ILE A 169 -8.65 6.62 12.86
CA ILE A 169 -9.04 6.79 14.27
C ILE A 169 -9.57 5.48 14.85
N ASP A 170 -10.32 4.72 14.06
CA ASP A 170 -10.89 3.43 14.46
C ASP A 170 -9.83 2.30 14.52
N THR A 171 -8.65 2.51 13.94
CA THR A 171 -7.54 1.54 14.05
C THR A 171 -6.94 1.60 15.47
N ASP A 172 -6.71 0.43 16.06
CA ASP A 172 -6.04 0.34 17.37
C ASP A 172 -4.73 1.16 17.36
N LYS A 173 -4.57 2.02 18.36
CA LYS A 173 -3.44 2.98 18.44
C LYS A 173 -2.08 2.28 18.38
N ASP A 174 -1.93 1.15 19.09
CA ASP A 174 -0.65 0.47 19.16
C ASP A 174 -0.34 -0.23 17.83
N VAL A 175 -1.35 -0.80 17.18
CA VAL A 175 -1.24 -1.33 15.80
C VAL A 175 -0.83 -0.22 14.84
N PHE A 176 -1.51 0.94 14.89
CA PHE A 176 -1.20 2.08 14.03
C PHE A 176 0.23 2.58 14.20
N ILE A 177 0.71 2.69 15.46
CA ILE A 177 2.10 3.06 15.77
C ILE A 177 3.06 1.99 15.25
N ASN A 178 2.75 0.70 15.45
CA ASN A 178 3.63 -0.38 15.01
C ASN A 178 3.79 -0.45 13.49
N VAL A 179 2.70 -0.29 12.72
CA VAL A 179 2.81 -0.27 11.25
C VAL A 179 3.56 0.97 10.73
N PHE A 180 3.50 2.11 11.44
CA PHE A 180 4.36 3.25 11.15
C PHE A 180 5.84 2.97 11.45
N LYS A 181 6.15 2.19 12.50
CA LYS A 181 7.52 1.72 12.78
C LYS A 181 8.02 0.81 11.67
N ILE A 182 7.22 -0.17 11.24
CA ILE A 182 7.56 -1.03 10.10
C ILE A 182 7.86 -0.18 8.86
N TYR A 183 7.00 0.80 8.56
CA TYR A 183 7.21 1.73 7.46
C TYR A 183 8.50 2.54 7.63
N ALA A 184 8.82 3.01 8.82
CA ALA A 184 10.04 3.79 9.11
C ALA A 184 11.32 2.95 8.98
N GLU A 185 11.29 1.71 9.46
CA GLU A 185 12.44 0.80 9.54
C GLU A 185 12.70 0.06 8.22
N THR A 186 11.66 -0.13 7.39
CA THR A 186 11.80 -0.85 6.13
C THR A 186 12.60 -0.04 5.12
N GLU A 187 13.74 -0.59 4.68
CA GLU A 187 14.55 -0.05 3.58
C GLU A 187 14.71 -1.13 2.51
N MET A 188 14.25 -0.81 1.30
CA MET A 188 14.17 -1.77 0.20
C MET A 188 15.26 -1.59 -0.86
N ILE A 189 15.86 -0.40 -0.96
CA ILE A 189 16.69 -0.01 -2.10
C ILE A 189 17.84 -0.99 -2.36
N SER A 190 18.43 -1.55 -1.30
CA SER A 190 19.58 -2.44 -1.40
C SER A 190 19.27 -3.79 -2.06
N TRP A 191 18.00 -4.21 -2.03
CA TRP A 191 17.58 -5.52 -2.51
C TRP A 191 16.50 -5.48 -3.62
N LEU A 192 16.01 -4.31 -4.03
CA LEU A 192 15.03 -4.20 -5.14
C LEU A 192 15.51 -4.88 -6.41
N LYS A 193 16.81 -4.85 -6.70
CA LYS A 193 17.45 -5.51 -7.85
C LYS A 193 17.30 -7.04 -7.85
N GLU A 194 16.93 -7.64 -6.71
CA GLU A 194 16.68 -9.10 -6.62
C GLU A 194 15.30 -9.48 -7.20
N ILE A 195 14.42 -8.49 -7.43
CA ILE A 195 13.09 -8.73 -7.99
C ILE A 195 13.20 -8.89 -9.51
N ASN A 196 13.05 -10.14 -9.98
CA ASN A 196 13.10 -10.50 -11.39
C ASN A 196 11.68 -10.68 -11.95
N LYS A 197 10.82 -9.68 -11.74
CA LYS A 197 9.43 -9.65 -12.20
C LYS A 197 9.12 -8.28 -12.80
N PRO A 198 8.19 -8.18 -13.77
CA PRO A 198 7.70 -6.89 -14.22
C PRO A 198 7.18 -6.06 -13.06
N CYS A 199 7.57 -4.78 -12.98
CA CYS A 199 7.21 -3.89 -11.88
C CYS A 199 6.57 -2.60 -12.39
N LEU A 200 5.49 -2.19 -11.74
CA LEU A 200 4.83 -0.89 -11.95
C LEU A 200 5.05 0.01 -10.74
N PHE A 201 5.66 1.15 -10.96
CA PHE A 201 5.76 2.22 -9.97
C PHE A 201 4.75 3.32 -10.31
N MET A 202 3.92 3.69 -9.33
CA MET A 202 2.93 4.75 -9.50
C MET A 202 2.89 5.66 -8.27
N THR A 203 2.96 6.97 -8.45
CA THR A 203 2.83 7.92 -7.34
C THR A 203 2.18 9.22 -7.80
N GLY A 204 1.59 9.97 -6.86
CA GLY A 204 1.10 11.30 -7.14
C GLY A 204 2.24 12.31 -7.36
N GLU A 205 2.06 13.22 -8.32
CA GLU A 205 3.02 14.29 -8.61
C GLU A 205 3.34 15.13 -7.34
N ASN A 206 2.34 15.35 -6.49
CA ASN A 206 2.43 16.18 -5.29
C ASN A 206 2.55 15.34 -3.99
N ASP A 207 2.85 14.03 -4.09
CA ASP A 207 3.10 13.21 -2.90
C ASP A 207 4.42 13.63 -2.26
N SER A 208 4.35 14.24 -1.09
CA SER A 208 5.50 14.76 -0.36
C SER A 208 6.23 13.69 0.49
N GLY A 209 5.62 12.53 0.70
CA GLY A 209 6.21 11.42 1.46
C GLY A 209 6.82 10.34 0.58
N CYS A 210 6.10 9.98 -0.48
CA CYS A 210 6.49 8.97 -1.46
C CYS A 210 6.71 9.64 -2.83
N THR A 211 7.66 10.57 -2.88
CA THR A 211 7.85 11.50 -3.99
C THR A 211 8.11 10.84 -5.33
N PRO A 212 7.84 11.52 -6.47
CA PRO A 212 8.27 11.07 -7.79
C PRO A 212 9.76 10.73 -7.87
N THR A 213 10.60 11.50 -7.17
CA THR A 213 12.06 11.25 -7.10
C THR A 213 12.39 9.91 -6.45
N HIS A 214 11.74 9.58 -5.33
CA HIS A 214 11.91 8.27 -4.69
C HIS A 214 11.43 7.13 -5.59
N ASN A 215 10.28 7.29 -6.25
CA ASN A 215 9.74 6.26 -7.14
C ASN A 215 10.63 6.07 -8.38
N LYS A 216 11.19 7.15 -8.94
CA LYS A 216 12.19 7.07 -10.02
C LYS A 216 13.47 6.36 -9.57
N LYS A 217 13.95 6.66 -8.36
CA LYS A 217 15.12 5.98 -7.79
C LYS A 217 14.88 4.48 -7.65
N MET A 218 13.73 4.08 -7.10
CA MET A 218 13.37 2.66 -6.97
C MET A 218 13.21 1.97 -8.33
N SER A 219 12.53 2.61 -9.30
CA SER A 219 12.33 2.03 -10.62
C SER A 219 13.63 1.78 -11.37
N ASN A 220 14.64 2.60 -11.16
CA ASN A 220 15.97 2.42 -11.76
C ASN A 220 16.73 1.20 -11.22
N GLU A 221 16.36 0.67 -10.06
CA GLU A 221 16.97 -0.54 -9.48
C GLU A 221 16.41 -1.84 -10.09
N ILE A 222 15.29 -1.77 -10.83
CA ILE A 222 14.60 -2.94 -11.38
C ILE A 222 14.62 -2.87 -12.91
N LYS A 223 15.19 -3.90 -13.54
CA LYS A 223 15.40 -3.94 -14.98
C LYS A 223 14.10 -3.81 -15.80
N ASP A 224 13.06 -4.54 -15.36
CA ASP A 224 11.74 -4.54 -16.02
C ASP A 224 10.76 -3.72 -15.18
N SER A 225 10.78 -2.41 -15.38
CA SER A 225 9.97 -1.47 -14.60
C SER A 225 9.32 -0.39 -15.46
N LYS A 226 8.06 -0.06 -15.15
CA LYS A 226 7.31 1.08 -15.68
C LYS A 226 7.08 2.09 -14.57
N LEU A 227 7.38 3.37 -14.81
CA LEU A 227 7.11 4.47 -13.87
C LEU A 227 6.00 5.35 -14.42
N VAL A 228 4.98 5.61 -13.60
CA VAL A 228 3.86 6.51 -13.91
C VAL A 228 3.71 7.54 -12.79
N ILE A 229 3.70 8.82 -13.15
CA ILE A 229 3.43 9.92 -12.22
C ILE A 229 2.02 10.44 -12.52
N ILE A 230 1.13 10.34 -11.53
CA ILE A 230 -0.25 10.82 -11.67
C ILE A 230 -0.29 12.32 -11.35
N PRO A 231 -0.68 13.16 -12.34
CA PRO A 231 -0.62 14.61 -12.16
C PRO A 231 -1.61 15.12 -11.14
N LYS A 232 -1.23 16.21 -10.44
CA LYS A 232 -2.08 17.04 -9.57
C LYS A 232 -2.71 16.31 -8.37
N VAL A 233 -2.21 15.13 -7.97
CA VAL A 233 -2.69 14.40 -6.79
C VAL A 233 -1.58 14.18 -5.78
N LYS A 234 -1.97 13.93 -4.54
CA LYS A 234 -1.09 13.63 -3.41
C LYS A 234 -1.10 12.13 -3.09
N HIS A 235 -0.86 11.75 -1.83
CA HIS A 235 -0.70 10.36 -1.38
C HIS A 235 -1.98 9.51 -1.50
N SER A 236 -3.16 10.12 -1.31
CA SER A 236 -4.45 9.42 -1.38
C SER A 236 -5.01 9.27 -2.80
N PHE A 237 -4.14 9.18 -3.79
CA PHE A 237 -4.51 9.14 -5.21
C PHE A 237 -5.42 7.97 -5.60
N LEU A 238 -5.47 6.88 -4.81
CA LEU A 238 -6.45 5.80 -4.99
C LEU A 238 -7.91 6.31 -4.90
N ILE A 239 -8.11 7.42 -4.17
CA ILE A 239 -9.42 8.06 -3.99
C ILE A 239 -9.56 9.27 -4.91
N GLU A 240 -8.48 10.03 -5.10
CA GLU A 240 -8.49 11.26 -5.90
C GLU A 240 -8.49 10.99 -7.42
N ALA A 241 -7.85 9.91 -7.89
CA ALA A 241 -7.70 9.61 -9.31
C ALA A 241 -7.92 8.12 -9.66
N PRO A 242 -9.01 7.48 -9.19
CA PRO A 242 -9.19 6.04 -9.33
C PRO A 242 -9.24 5.56 -10.80
N GLU A 243 -9.78 6.37 -11.72
CA GLU A 243 -9.83 6.06 -13.15
C GLU A 243 -8.43 5.92 -13.74
N GLN A 244 -7.56 6.92 -13.49
CA GLN A 244 -6.19 6.92 -14.02
C GLN A 244 -5.42 5.72 -13.49
N ILE A 245 -5.59 5.38 -12.21
CA ILE A 245 -4.93 4.23 -11.60
C ILE A 245 -5.43 2.92 -12.22
N THR A 246 -6.75 2.76 -12.34
CA THR A 246 -7.36 1.56 -12.94
C THR A 246 -6.84 1.34 -14.36
N ASN A 247 -6.85 2.38 -15.20
CA ASN A 247 -6.40 2.29 -16.58
C ASN A 247 -4.91 1.91 -16.69
N ASN A 248 -4.05 2.51 -15.87
CA ASN A 248 -2.63 2.17 -15.85
C ASN A 248 -2.37 0.75 -15.32
N LEU A 249 -3.15 0.26 -14.37
CA LEU A 249 -3.07 -1.13 -13.89
C LEU A 249 -3.46 -2.11 -14.99
N ILE A 250 -4.57 -1.87 -15.69
CA ILE A 250 -5.03 -2.71 -16.80
C ILE A 250 -3.97 -2.73 -17.90
N GLU A 251 -3.54 -1.54 -18.36
CA GLU A 251 -2.51 -1.42 -19.39
C GLU A 251 -1.22 -2.18 -19.01
N PHE A 252 -0.77 -2.04 -17.78
CA PHE A 252 0.45 -2.72 -17.32
C PHE A 252 0.27 -4.23 -17.32
N ILE A 253 -0.81 -4.75 -16.75
CA ILE A 253 -1.02 -6.19 -16.60
C ILE A 253 -1.29 -6.87 -17.96
N GLU A 254 -1.96 -6.21 -18.88
CA GLU A 254 -2.25 -6.77 -20.22
C GLU A 254 -1.03 -6.77 -21.16
N ASN A 255 0.05 -6.04 -20.82
CA ASN A 255 1.26 -5.95 -21.65
C ASN A 255 2.46 -6.77 -21.10
N ILE A 256 2.26 -7.66 -20.13
CA ILE A 256 3.33 -8.50 -19.53
C ILE A 256 3.09 -10.00 -19.75
#